data_cc638bb70f692926a693f761bf23424b
#
_entry.id   cc638bb70f692926a693f761bf23424b
#
_cell.length_a   1.000
_cell.length_b   1.000
_cell.length_c   1.000
_cell.angle_alpha   90.00
_cell.angle_beta   90.00
_cell.angle_gamma   90.00
#
_symmetry.space_group_name_H-M   'P 1'
#
loop_
_entity.id
_entity.type
_entity.pdbx_description
1 polymer ?
#
loop_
_entity_poly.entity_id
_entity_poly.type
_entity_poly.pdbx_seq_one_letter_code
_entity_poly.pdbx_strand_id
1 'polypeptide(L)'
;MAIMIPDIPKEFNVKSREGSMFEELSRLSDEYYVFHSFEIVTLKGNVITESETDFVIFHPRKGLICLEAKAGQVKYEKGYWQYGSGVIMKHNGPYCQAKKNKWKLRDYMISHGLEYESNNCKKIHAVWFPDVPLGNFNNVNLPGEGDINITLTADAFGHIQEHIDRIFAYEGQDRCLTKLSDQSVKKILNRVLAPSFNLISLQQVEKERNISVFKRLLNEQVALLNYLEDQNNAIINGLAGTGKTVIAVEKARRHAIQNQKVLFLCYNSYLKDHLREVYSDPNIAYYTVAGLSQKFCGKVDYKALQDKLIEMLLDGTFPYQHVIVDEGQDFGREEIDEVEIINILKELTVESKKQNGTFYLFYDKNQMVQSTVTPDYIKNAECKLTLYRNCRNTENIALTSLRFLGSEKSPKLYPDAVVGEHPEIGICKGKDETIMLLNAEIDKYVDAGYNDVTVLTCKTEE
;
A
#
# COMPACT_ATOMS: atom_id res chain seq x y z
N MET A 1 -1.50 -10.08 -26.02
CA MET A 1 -2.75 -10.75 -25.55
C MET A 1 -3.72 -9.66 -25.12
N ALA A 2 -5.00 -9.84 -25.40
CA ALA A 2 -6.03 -8.89 -25.00
C ALA A 2 -6.07 -8.66 -23.49
N ILE A 3 -6.55 -7.49 -23.07
CA ILE A 3 -6.83 -7.17 -21.68
C ILE A 3 -8.20 -7.75 -21.32
N MET A 4 -8.21 -8.86 -20.59
CA MET A 4 -9.44 -9.53 -20.16
C MET A 4 -9.96 -8.93 -18.87
N ILE A 5 -11.28 -8.68 -18.76
CA ILE A 5 -11.93 -8.11 -17.59
C ILE A 5 -13.23 -8.88 -17.29
N PRO A 6 -13.31 -9.61 -16.17
CA PRO A 6 -12.21 -9.88 -15.24
C PRO A 6 -11.06 -10.69 -15.88
N ASP A 7 -9.88 -10.62 -15.30
CA ASP A 7 -8.69 -11.36 -15.75
C ASP A 7 -8.80 -12.88 -15.52
N ILE A 8 -9.57 -13.27 -14.51
CA ILE A 8 -9.93 -14.65 -14.23
C ILE A 8 -11.40 -14.85 -14.64
N PRO A 9 -11.69 -15.85 -15.46
CA PRO A 9 -13.07 -16.11 -15.86
C PRO A 9 -13.95 -16.48 -14.66
N LYS A 10 -15.19 -15.97 -14.67
CA LYS A 10 -16.22 -16.47 -13.73
C LYS A 10 -16.46 -17.96 -13.96
N GLU A 11 -17.04 -18.67 -12.99
CA GLU A 11 -17.41 -20.07 -13.16
C GLU A 11 -18.29 -20.25 -14.42
N PHE A 12 -17.84 -21.10 -15.33
CA PHE A 12 -18.58 -21.38 -16.54
C PHE A 12 -19.40 -22.65 -16.42
N ASN A 13 -20.59 -22.63 -17.00
CA ASN A 13 -21.27 -23.87 -17.33
C ASN A 13 -20.49 -24.54 -18.47
N VAL A 14 -19.97 -25.75 -18.25
CA VAL A 14 -19.18 -26.51 -19.26
C VAL A 14 -19.91 -26.63 -20.60
N LYS A 15 -21.24 -26.64 -20.61
CA LYS A 15 -22.07 -26.72 -21.80
C LYS A 15 -22.17 -25.39 -22.57
N SER A 16 -21.85 -24.25 -21.97
CA SER A 16 -21.94 -22.95 -22.65
C SER A 16 -20.81 -22.65 -23.59
N ARG A 17 -19.67 -23.37 -23.47
CA ARG A 17 -18.43 -23.14 -24.23
C ARG A 17 -17.79 -21.76 -23.97
N GLU A 18 -18.33 -20.98 -23.06
CA GLU A 18 -17.84 -19.62 -22.75
C GLU A 18 -16.39 -19.62 -22.29
N GLY A 19 -15.95 -20.63 -21.52
CA GLY A 19 -14.54 -20.77 -21.12
C GLY A 19 -13.61 -20.90 -22.32
N SER A 20 -13.96 -21.74 -23.30
CA SER A 20 -13.16 -21.89 -24.53
C SER A 20 -13.16 -20.60 -25.38
N MET A 21 -14.28 -19.89 -25.41
CA MET A 21 -14.38 -18.60 -26.10
C MET A 21 -13.58 -17.51 -25.38
N PHE A 22 -13.58 -17.49 -24.05
CA PHE A 22 -12.77 -16.60 -23.25
C PHE A 22 -11.27 -16.79 -23.53
N GLU A 23 -10.81 -18.04 -23.52
CA GLU A 23 -9.42 -18.38 -23.85
C GLU A 23 -9.05 -17.96 -25.27
N GLU A 24 -9.95 -18.17 -26.23
CA GLU A 24 -9.72 -17.76 -27.61
C GLU A 24 -9.67 -16.24 -27.78
N LEU A 25 -10.63 -15.50 -27.16
CA LEU A 25 -10.64 -14.04 -27.18
C LEU A 25 -9.42 -13.43 -26.49
N SER A 26 -8.83 -14.10 -25.50
CA SER A 26 -7.61 -13.63 -24.85
C SER A 26 -6.40 -13.57 -25.81
N ARG A 27 -6.44 -14.31 -26.94
CA ARG A 27 -5.38 -14.33 -27.97
C ARG A 27 -5.40 -13.10 -28.88
N LEU A 28 -6.44 -12.25 -28.83
CA LEU A 28 -6.44 -10.99 -29.54
C LEU A 28 -5.24 -10.13 -29.12
N SER A 29 -4.86 -9.15 -29.93
CA SER A 29 -3.74 -8.24 -29.62
C SER A 29 -4.01 -7.43 -28.33
N ASP A 30 -2.96 -6.82 -27.76
CA ASP A 30 -3.00 -6.04 -26.51
C ASP A 30 -3.73 -4.69 -26.64
N GLU A 31 -4.14 -4.33 -27.83
CA GLU A 31 -4.99 -3.17 -28.08
C GLU A 31 -6.48 -3.44 -27.77
N TYR A 32 -6.87 -4.72 -27.56
CA TYR A 32 -8.25 -5.11 -27.27
C TYR A 32 -8.52 -5.24 -25.78
N TYR A 33 -9.68 -4.74 -25.36
CA TYR A 33 -10.28 -4.95 -24.05
C TYR A 33 -11.48 -5.89 -24.23
N VAL A 34 -11.51 -6.98 -23.50
CA VAL A 34 -12.58 -7.97 -23.56
C VAL A 34 -13.25 -8.10 -22.19
N PHE A 35 -14.52 -7.79 -22.14
CA PHE A 35 -15.35 -7.88 -20.94
C PHE A 35 -16.24 -9.11 -21.06
N HIS A 36 -16.18 -9.98 -20.06
CA HIS A 36 -16.99 -11.19 -19.97
C HIS A 36 -18.16 -10.98 -19.00
N SER A 37 -19.35 -11.51 -19.37
CA SER A 37 -20.58 -11.37 -18.57
C SER A 37 -20.85 -9.93 -18.19
N PHE A 38 -20.90 -9.05 -19.19
CA PHE A 38 -21.09 -7.60 -18.97
C PHE A 38 -22.55 -7.29 -18.68
N GLU A 39 -22.81 -6.91 -17.43
CA GLU A 39 -24.15 -6.60 -16.94
C GLU A 39 -24.45 -5.09 -17.05
N ILE A 40 -25.63 -4.76 -17.54
CA ILE A 40 -26.16 -3.41 -17.58
C ILE A 40 -27.48 -3.38 -16.83
N VAL A 41 -27.55 -2.57 -15.79
CA VAL A 41 -28.78 -2.27 -15.07
C VAL A 41 -29.22 -0.86 -15.44
N THR A 42 -30.42 -0.71 -16.01
CA THR A 42 -30.98 0.60 -16.35
C THR A 42 -32.35 0.80 -15.70
N LEU A 43 -32.55 2.01 -15.17
CA LEU A 43 -33.82 2.44 -14.59
C LEU A 43 -34.56 3.32 -15.63
N LYS A 44 -35.72 2.88 -16.11
CA LYS A 44 -36.63 3.71 -16.92
C LYS A 44 -37.94 3.90 -16.15
N GLY A 45 -38.13 5.09 -15.61
CA GLY A 45 -39.22 5.35 -14.69
C GLY A 45 -39.09 4.48 -13.43
N ASN A 46 -40.10 3.67 -13.11
CA ASN A 46 -40.09 2.74 -11.98
C ASN A 46 -39.70 1.29 -12.37
N VAL A 47 -39.26 1.08 -13.61
CA VAL A 47 -38.91 -0.28 -14.11
C VAL A 47 -37.40 -0.44 -14.18
N ILE A 48 -36.87 -1.36 -13.40
CA ILE A 48 -35.50 -1.82 -13.49
C ILE A 48 -35.43 -2.84 -14.63
N THR A 49 -34.53 -2.62 -15.57
CA THR A 49 -34.22 -3.57 -16.63
C THR A 49 -32.76 -3.98 -16.55
N GLU A 50 -32.56 -5.28 -16.40
CA GLU A 50 -31.27 -5.91 -16.40
C GLU A 50 -30.98 -6.53 -17.77
N SER A 51 -29.75 -6.50 -18.22
CA SER A 51 -29.31 -7.25 -19.38
C SER A 51 -27.85 -7.63 -19.24
N GLU A 52 -27.55 -8.83 -19.60
CA GLU A 52 -26.22 -9.37 -19.66
C GLU A 52 -25.81 -9.54 -21.13
N THR A 53 -24.57 -9.23 -21.44
CA THR A 53 -23.92 -9.50 -22.73
C THR A 53 -22.78 -10.45 -22.47
N ASP A 54 -22.76 -11.61 -23.15
CA ASP A 54 -21.77 -12.64 -22.89
C ASP A 54 -20.35 -12.09 -23.03
N PHE A 55 -20.07 -11.32 -24.09
CA PHE A 55 -18.81 -10.60 -24.24
C PHE A 55 -19.03 -9.21 -24.83
N VAL A 56 -18.35 -8.21 -24.27
CA VAL A 56 -18.17 -6.89 -24.90
C VAL A 56 -16.70 -6.73 -25.27
N ILE A 57 -16.43 -6.48 -26.56
CA ILE A 57 -15.08 -6.31 -27.08
C ILE A 57 -14.90 -4.83 -27.45
N PHE A 58 -13.93 -4.16 -26.82
CA PHE A 58 -13.62 -2.78 -27.12
C PHE A 58 -12.22 -2.64 -27.70
N HIS A 59 -12.11 -1.88 -28.78
CA HIS A 59 -10.85 -1.47 -29.37
C HIS A 59 -10.85 0.05 -29.57
N PRO A 60 -9.84 0.78 -29.07
CA PRO A 60 -9.83 2.26 -29.07
C PRO A 60 -10.05 2.91 -30.43
N ARG A 61 -9.59 2.26 -31.50
CA ARG A 61 -9.66 2.78 -32.87
C ARG A 61 -10.73 2.12 -33.74
N LYS A 62 -11.25 0.95 -33.35
CA LYS A 62 -12.24 0.20 -34.15
C LYS A 62 -13.66 0.32 -33.61
N GLY A 63 -13.84 0.43 -32.27
CA GLY A 63 -15.12 0.59 -31.62
C GLY A 63 -15.48 -0.51 -30.63
N LEU A 64 -16.77 -0.83 -30.56
CA LEU A 64 -17.37 -1.78 -29.62
C LEU A 64 -18.12 -2.89 -30.35
N ILE A 65 -17.95 -4.13 -29.90
CA ILE A 65 -18.76 -5.29 -30.32
C ILE A 65 -19.49 -5.82 -29.09
N CYS A 66 -20.83 -5.96 -29.17
CA CYS A 66 -21.62 -6.74 -28.23
C CYS A 66 -21.79 -8.13 -28.84
N LEU A 67 -21.15 -9.13 -28.25
CA LEU A 67 -21.11 -10.51 -28.76
C LEU A 67 -21.99 -11.41 -27.89
N GLU A 68 -22.91 -12.10 -28.51
CA GLU A 68 -23.79 -13.09 -27.89
C GLU A 68 -23.35 -14.48 -28.31
N ALA A 69 -23.27 -15.42 -27.38
CA ALA A 69 -22.85 -16.78 -27.61
C ALA A 69 -24.02 -17.78 -27.52
N LYS A 70 -24.08 -18.72 -28.45
CA LYS A 70 -25.08 -19.81 -28.40
C LYS A 70 -24.41 -21.13 -28.74
N ALA A 71 -24.06 -21.86 -27.70
CA ALA A 71 -23.45 -23.19 -27.81
C ALA A 71 -24.50 -24.27 -28.16
N GLY A 72 -24.01 -25.37 -28.70
CA GLY A 72 -24.79 -26.53 -29.10
C GLY A 72 -25.52 -26.37 -30.43
N GLN A 73 -26.42 -27.31 -30.71
CA GLN A 73 -27.20 -27.28 -31.94
C GLN A 73 -28.27 -26.17 -31.88
N VAL A 74 -28.31 -25.37 -32.93
CA VAL A 74 -29.32 -24.32 -33.12
C VAL A 74 -30.04 -24.51 -34.46
N LYS A 75 -31.33 -24.15 -34.50
CA LYS A 75 -32.13 -24.15 -35.72
C LYS A 75 -33.08 -22.96 -35.76
N TYR A 76 -33.43 -22.56 -36.97
CA TYR A 76 -34.48 -21.57 -37.24
C TYR A 76 -35.60 -22.24 -38.03
N GLU A 77 -36.75 -22.35 -37.42
CA GLU A 77 -37.91 -23.03 -38.01
C GLU A 77 -39.21 -22.31 -37.65
N LYS A 78 -40.09 -22.18 -38.63
CA LYS A 78 -41.40 -21.50 -38.43
C LYS A 78 -41.34 -20.07 -37.87
N GLY A 79 -40.26 -19.36 -38.14
CA GLY A 79 -40.06 -17.99 -37.66
C GLY A 79 -39.43 -17.88 -36.28
N TYR A 80 -38.98 -18.99 -35.68
CA TYR A 80 -38.39 -19.02 -34.35
C TYR A 80 -37.02 -19.64 -34.34
N TRP A 81 -36.11 -18.99 -33.56
CA TRP A 81 -34.85 -19.60 -33.19
C TRP A 81 -35.08 -20.62 -32.06
N GLN A 82 -34.52 -21.79 -32.20
CA GLN A 82 -34.68 -22.90 -31.26
C GLN A 82 -33.34 -23.58 -30.98
N TYR A 83 -33.20 -24.07 -29.74
CA TYR A 83 -32.11 -25.02 -29.42
C TYR A 83 -32.37 -26.38 -30.03
N GLY A 84 -31.36 -27.24 -30.14
CA GLY A 84 -31.49 -28.60 -30.61
C GLY A 84 -32.57 -29.42 -29.88
N SER A 85 -32.87 -29.11 -28.63
CA SER A 85 -33.96 -29.68 -27.84
C SER A 85 -35.37 -29.26 -28.29
N GLY A 86 -35.49 -28.34 -29.26
CA GLY A 86 -36.79 -27.78 -29.67
C GLY A 86 -37.32 -26.61 -28.81
N VAL A 87 -36.61 -26.24 -27.77
CA VAL A 87 -36.98 -25.09 -26.92
C VAL A 87 -36.76 -23.79 -27.69
N ILE A 88 -37.79 -22.94 -27.74
CA ILE A 88 -37.72 -21.63 -28.41
C ILE A 88 -36.78 -20.69 -27.60
N MET A 89 -35.88 -20.02 -28.32
CA MET A 89 -34.95 -19.07 -27.69
C MET A 89 -35.70 -17.80 -27.28
N LYS A 90 -35.33 -17.27 -26.12
CA LYS A 90 -35.82 -15.97 -25.60
C LYS A 90 -35.39 -14.81 -26.54
N HIS A 91 -36.00 -13.66 -26.34
CA HIS A 91 -35.64 -12.39 -27.00
C HIS A 91 -35.67 -12.42 -28.55
N ASN A 92 -36.47 -13.28 -29.16
CA ASN A 92 -36.55 -13.48 -30.61
C ASN A 92 -35.26 -13.96 -31.26
N GLY A 93 -34.42 -14.65 -30.49
CA GLY A 93 -33.15 -15.25 -30.96
C GLY A 93 -31.90 -14.42 -30.71
N PRO A 94 -30.73 -14.98 -31.05
CA PRO A 94 -29.43 -14.46 -30.63
C PRO A 94 -29.10 -13.11 -31.25
N TYR A 95 -29.41 -12.88 -32.52
CA TYR A 95 -29.13 -11.61 -33.19
C TYR A 95 -29.97 -10.45 -32.61
N CYS A 96 -31.24 -10.71 -32.32
CA CYS A 96 -32.12 -9.75 -31.66
C CYS A 96 -31.62 -9.42 -30.23
N GLN A 97 -31.15 -10.42 -29.50
CA GLN A 97 -30.57 -10.26 -28.16
C GLN A 97 -29.32 -9.38 -28.23
N ALA A 98 -28.36 -9.73 -29.07
CA ALA A 98 -27.11 -8.98 -29.24
C ALA A 98 -27.38 -7.51 -29.70
N LYS A 99 -28.35 -7.32 -30.62
CA LYS A 99 -28.77 -5.99 -31.06
C LYS A 99 -29.37 -5.17 -29.92
N LYS A 100 -30.22 -5.74 -29.06
CA LYS A 100 -30.80 -5.06 -27.90
C LYS A 100 -29.70 -4.68 -26.93
N ASN A 101 -28.73 -5.57 -26.64
CA ASN A 101 -27.62 -5.31 -25.75
C ASN A 101 -26.73 -4.17 -26.27
N LYS A 102 -26.46 -4.10 -27.57
CA LYS A 102 -25.78 -2.98 -28.21
C LYS A 102 -26.44 -1.63 -27.94
N TRP A 103 -27.78 -1.56 -28.08
CA TRP A 103 -28.52 -0.31 -27.85
C TRP A 103 -28.62 0.06 -26.37
N LYS A 104 -28.74 -0.95 -25.51
CA LYS A 104 -28.67 -0.73 -24.05
C LYS A 104 -27.31 -0.20 -23.60
N LEU A 105 -26.21 -0.73 -24.15
CA LEU A 105 -24.88 -0.22 -23.87
C LEU A 105 -24.71 1.23 -24.35
N ARG A 106 -25.23 1.57 -25.54
CA ARG A 106 -25.27 2.97 -25.99
C ARG A 106 -26.01 3.88 -25.00
N ASP A 107 -27.23 3.50 -24.62
CA ASP A 107 -28.05 4.29 -23.71
C ASP A 107 -27.39 4.42 -22.33
N TYR A 108 -26.71 3.36 -21.89
CA TYR A 108 -25.93 3.35 -20.66
C TYR A 108 -24.72 4.29 -20.72
N MET A 109 -23.99 4.33 -21.83
CA MET A 109 -22.93 5.32 -22.05
C MET A 109 -23.47 6.75 -21.98
N ILE A 110 -24.60 7.04 -22.64
CA ILE A 110 -25.20 8.36 -22.63
C ILE A 110 -25.63 8.78 -21.22
N SER A 111 -26.26 7.88 -20.45
CA SER A 111 -26.70 8.16 -19.08
C SER A 111 -25.52 8.43 -18.11
N HIS A 112 -24.31 7.99 -18.46
CA HIS A 112 -23.08 8.26 -17.73
C HIS A 112 -22.27 9.45 -18.27
N GLY A 113 -22.89 10.30 -19.08
CA GLY A 113 -22.30 11.53 -19.61
C GLY A 113 -21.26 11.30 -20.70
N LEU A 114 -21.39 10.20 -21.47
CA LEU A 114 -20.51 9.84 -22.57
C LEU A 114 -21.22 9.92 -23.93
N GLU A 115 -22.07 10.91 -24.12
CA GLU A 115 -22.81 11.09 -25.37
C GLU A 115 -21.88 11.35 -26.56
N TYR A 116 -20.86 12.21 -26.37
CA TYR A 116 -19.87 12.49 -27.41
C TYR A 116 -19.10 11.20 -27.79
N GLU A 117 -18.60 10.48 -26.82
CA GLU A 117 -17.86 9.23 -27.02
C GLU A 117 -18.75 8.18 -27.69
N SER A 118 -20.00 8.06 -27.27
CA SER A 118 -20.97 7.16 -27.87
C SER A 118 -21.22 7.47 -29.35
N ASN A 119 -21.38 8.76 -29.71
CA ASN A 119 -21.63 9.15 -31.08
C ASN A 119 -20.40 9.01 -32.00
N ASN A 120 -19.20 9.04 -31.44
CA ASN A 120 -17.92 8.91 -32.15
C ASN A 120 -17.28 7.53 -32.01
N CYS A 121 -18.01 6.52 -31.55
CA CYS A 121 -17.57 5.15 -31.42
C CYS A 121 -18.49 4.21 -32.20
N LYS A 122 -17.92 3.44 -33.14
CA LYS A 122 -18.64 2.42 -33.89
C LYS A 122 -19.15 1.33 -32.94
N LYS A 123 -20.40 0.90 -33.11
CA LYS A 123 -21.03 -0.13 -32.28
C LYS A 123 -21.65 -1.21 -33.15
N ILE A 124 -21.19 -2.43 -32.97
CA ILE A 124 -21.65 -3.60 -33.73
C ILE A 124 -22.21 -4.64 -32.75
N HIS A 125 -23.19 -5.39 -33.18
CA HIS A 125 -23.60 -6.62 -32.50
C HIS A 125 -23.19 -7.82 -33.34
N ALA A 126 -22.80 -8.91 -32.69
CA ALA A 126 -22.38 -10.12 -33.34
C ALA A 126 -22.86 -11.35 -32.55
N VAL A 127 -22.89 -12.50 -33.22
CA VAL A 127 -23.27 -13.77 -32.61
C VAL A 127 -22.19 -14.80 -32.85
N TRP A 128 -21.88 -15.61 -31.84
CA TRP A 128 -20.96 -16.73 -31.95
C TRP A 128 -21.68 -18.07 -31.72
N PHE A 129 -21.61 -18.96 -32.73
CA PHE A 129 -22.04 -20.35 -32.64
C PHE A 129 -20.82 -21.26 -32.55
N PRO A 130 -20.25 -21.51 -31.34
CA PRO A 130 -18.95 -22.17 -31.21
C PRO A 130 -18.93 -23.64 -31.61
N ASP A 131 -20.09 -24.28 -31.71
CA ASP A 131 -20.22 -25.69 -32.07
C ASP A 131 -20.73 -25.89 -33.52
N VAL A 132 -20.97 -24.79 -34.25
CA VAL A 132 -21.54 -24.86 -35.62
C VAL A 132 -20.45 -24.48 -36.62
N PRO A 133 -20.10 -25.41 -37.56
CA PRO A 133 -19.16 -25.11 -38.65
C PRO A 133 -19.69 -24.09 -39.64
N LEU A 134 -18.81 -23.27 -40.22
CA LEU A 134 -19.15 -22.26 -41.23
C LEU A 134 -19.92 -22.87 -42.43
N GLY A 135 -19.58 -24.08 -42.82
CA GLY A 135 -20.22 -24.80 -43.92
C GLY A 135 -21.74 -24.94 -43.75
N ASN A 136 -22.25 -24.95 -42.54
CA ASN A 136 -23.69 -25.04 -42.28
C ASN A 136 -24.45 -23.76 -42.64
N PHE A 137 -23.76 -22.64 -42.83
CA PHE A 137 -24.32 -21.37 -43.26
C PHE A 137 -24.27 -21.17 -44.80
N ASN A 138 -23.67 -22.09 -45.52
CA ASN A 138 -23.64 -22.04 -47.00
C ASN A 138 -25.08 -22.20 -47.53
N ASN A 139 -25.50 -21.28 -48.36
CA ASN A 139 -26.83 -21.23 -48.95
C ASN A 139 -28.00 -21.04 -47.95
N VAL A 140 -27.73 -20.55 -46.75
CA VAL A 140 -28.75 -20.24 -45.76
C VAL A 140 -29.00 -18.72 -45.75
N ASN A 141 -30.26 -18.32 -45.92
CA ASN A 141 -30.67 -16.95 -45.70
C ASN A 141 -30.93 -16.78 -44.20
N LEU A 142 -30.06 -16.04 -43.50
CA LEU A 142 -30.25 -15.73 -42.08
C LEU A 142 -31.47 -14.81 -41.94
N PRO A 143 -32.29 -15.04 -40.93
CA PRO A 143 -33.49 -14.23 -40.69
C PRO A 143 -33.19 -12.87 -40.12
N GLY A 144 -33.91 -11.86 -40.58
CA GLY A 144 -33.99 -10.55 -39.95
C GLY A 144 -32.66 -9.83 -39.83
N GLU A 145 -32.15 -9.74 -38.61
CA GLU A 145 -30.91 -9.03 -38.28
C GLU A 145 -29.61 -9.89 -38.41
N GLY A 146 -29.75 -11.15 -38.83
CA GLY A 146 -28.62 -12.07 -39.03
C GLY A 146 -27.88 -11.75 -40.32
N ASP A 147 -26.56 -11.72 -40.25
CA ASP A 147 -25.64 -11.61 -41.39
C ASP A 147 -24.39 -12.44 -41.13
N ILE A 148 -23.89 -13.08 -42.18
CA ILE A 148 -22.68 -13.90 -42.06
C ILE A 148 -21.44 -13.11 -41.66
N ASN A 149 -21.38 -11.81 -42.01
CA ASN A 149 -20.28 -10.94 -41.65
C ASN A 149 -20.19 -10.62 -40.15
N ILE A 150 -21.29 -10.81 -39.41
CA ILE A 150 -21.35 -10.63 -37.95
C ILE A 150 -21.57 -11.97 -37.24
N THR A 151 -21.35 -13.07 -37.92
CA THR A 151 -21.50 -14.41 -37.35
C THR A 151 -20.14 -15.06 -37.21
N LEU A 152 -19.84 -15.52 -36.01
CA LEU A 152 -18.71 -16.35 -35.66
C LEU A 152 -19.21 -17.81 -35.56
N THR A 153 -18.37 -18.74 -36.01
CA THR A 153 -18.66 -20.17 -36.02
C THR A 153 -17.54 -20.95 -35.34
N ALA A 154 -17.56 -22.27 -35.35
CA ALA A 154 -16.50 -23.09 -34.82
C ALA A 154 -15.14 -22.78 -35.49
N ASP A 155 -15.14 -22.32 -36.73
CA ASP A 155 -13.95 -21.96 -37.50
C ASP A 155 -13.24 -20.68 -36.96
N ALA A 156 -13.85 -19.98 -36.05
CA ALA A 156 -13.23 -18.81 -35.39
C ALA A 156 -12.13 -19.23 -34.38
N PHE A 157 -12.19 -20.46 -33.88
CA PHE A 157 -11.13 -20.97 -33.02
C PHE A 157 -9.80 -21.09 -33.77
N GLY A 158 -8.73 -20.50 -33.22
CA GLY A 158 -7.41 -20.43 -33.87
C GLY A 158 -7.26 -19.24 -34.84
N HIS A 159 -8.35 -18.55 -35.21
CA HIS A 159 -8.38 -17.44 -36.17
C HIS A 159 -9.16 -16.24 -35.70
N ILE A 160 -9.29 -16.08 -34.39
CA ILE A 160 -10.20 -15.09 -33.77
C ILE A 160 -9.88 -13.63 -34.16
N GLN A 161 -8.60 -13.29 -34.32
CA GLN A 161 -8.19 -11.93 -34.71
C GLN A 161 -8.79 -11.53 -36.07
N GLU A 162 -8.68 -12.42 -37.08
CA GLU A 162 -9.19 -12.18 -38.43
C GLU A 162 -10.72 -12.01 -38.41
N HIS A 163 -11.40 -12.86 -37.66
CA HIS A 163 -12.85 -12.84 -37.56
C HIS A 163 -13.37 -11.58 -36.84
N ILE A 164 -12.73 -11.14 -35.77
CA ILE A 164 -13.10 -9.88 -35.03
C ILE A 164 -12.81 -8.69 -35.94
N ASP A 165 -11.71 -8.68 -36.67
CA ASP A 165 -11.38 -7.58 -37.58
C ASP A 165 -12.36 -7.49 -38.74
N ARG A 166 -12.84 -8.61 -39.28
CA ARG A 166 -13.91 -8.67 -40.27
C ARG A 166 -15.21 -8.04 -39.72
N ILE A 167 -15.59 -8.35 -38.47
CA ILE A 167 -16.77 -7.80 -37.85
C ILE A 167 -16.63 -6.27 -37.71
N PHE A 168 -15.48 -5.77 -37.27
CA PHE A 168 -15.26 -4.31 -37.19
C PHE A 168 -15.26 -3.62 -38.56
N ALA A 169 -14.81 -4.31 -39.61
CA ALA A 169 -14.83 -3.78 -40.98
C ALA A 169 -16.25 -3.70 -41.57
N TYR A 170 -17.22 -4.47 -41.06
CA TYR A 170 -18.58 -4.50 -41.56
C TYR A 170 -19.30 -3.19 -41.38
N GLU A 171 -19.83 -2.62 -42.47
CA GLU A 171 -20.55 -1.31 -42.49
C GLU A 171 -22.07 -1.44 -42.48
N GLY A 172 -22.59 -2.66 -42.61
CA GLY A 172 -24.04 -2.90 -42.74
C GLY A 172 -24.86 -2.53 -41.48
N GLN A 173 -24.22 -2.38 -40.34
CA GLN A 173 -24.87 -2.03 -39.09
C GLN A 173 -24.58 -0.59 -38.62
N ASP A 174 -23.34 -0.15 -38.78
CA ASP A 174 -22.88 1.17 -38.35
C ASP A 174 -21.74 1.63 -39.26
N ARG A 175 -21.94 2.77 -39.92
CA ARG A 175 -20.96 3.42 -40.78
C ARG A 175 -20.09 4.44 -40.04
N CYS A 176 -20.31 4.61 -38.76
CA CYS A 176 -19.49 5.50 -37.93
C CYS A 176 -18.03 5.05 -37.95
N LEU A 177 -17.16 6.01 -38.20
CA LEU A 177 -15.74 5.80 -37.99
C LEU A 177 -15.40 6.13 -36.54
N THR A 178 -14.77 5.22 -35.82
CA THR A 178 -14.35 5.48 -34.44
C THR A 178 -13.28 6.56 -34.42
N LYS A 179 -13.59 7.69 -33.73
CA LYS A 179 -12.69 8.85 -33.56
C LYS A 179 -12.64 9.22 -32.09
N LEU A 180 -11.92 8.42 -31.31
CA LEU A 180 -11.75 8.62 -29.88
C LEU A 180 -10.35 9.13 -29.57
N SER A 181 -10.24 10.16 -28.74
CA SER A 181 -8.99 10.55 -28.13
C SER A 181 -8.63 9.61 -26.98
N ASP A 182 -7.37 9.57 -26.56
CA ASP A 182 -6.94 8.77 -25.42
C ASP A 182 -7.70 9.15 -24.14
N GLN A 183 -8.07 10.40 -23.99
CA GLN A 183 -8.90 10.86 -22.87
C GLN A 183 -10.32 10.29 -22.95
N SER A 184 -10.91 10.23 -24.15
CA SER A 184 -12.23 9.62 -24.39
C SER A 184 -12.20 8.10 -24.13
N VAL A 185 -11.13 7.42 -24.53
CA VAL A 185 -10.92 5.98 -24.24
C VAL A 185 -10.87 5.74 -22.73
N LYS A 186 -10.08 6.53 -21.99
CA LYS A 186 -10.02 6.46 -20.52
C LYS A 186 -11.38 6.71 -19.86
N LYS A 187 -12.17 7.66 -20.38
CA LYS A 187 -13.52 7.92 -19.87
C LYS A 187 -14.47 6.73 -20.09
N ILE A 188 -14.44 6.10 -21.27
CA ILE A 188 -15.25 4.91 -21.57
C ILE A 188 -14.89 3.78 -20.61
N LEU A 189 -13.60 3.48 -20.46
CA LEU A 189 -13.12 2.43 -19.56
C LEU A 189 -13.53 2.72 -18.11
N ASN A 190 -13.18 3.88 -17.58
CA ASN A 190 -13.31 4.16 -16.15
C ASN A 190 -14.76 4.44 -15.70
N ARG A 191 -15.65 4.88 -16.58
CA ARG A 191 -17.01 5.22 -16.20
C ARG A 191 -18.06 4.16 -16.56
N VAL A 192 -17.78 3.34 -17.58
CA VAL A 192 -18.77 2.41 -18.13
C VAL A 192 -18.26 0.98 -18.17
N LEU A 193 -17.13 0.71 -18.81
CA LEU A 193 -16.71 -0.67 -19.09
C LEU A 193 -15.98 -1.33 -17.91
N ALA A 194 -15.12 -0.60 -17.21
CA ALA A 194 -14.36 -1.10 -16.06
C ALA A 194 -14.26 -0.03 -14.97
N PRO A 195 -15.36 0.41 -14.38
CA PRO A 195 -15.31 1.37 -13.28
C PRO A 195 -14.52 0.77 -12.11
N SER A 196 -13.49 1.52 -11.67
CA SER A 196 -12.67 1.16 -10.54
C SER A 196 -12.87 2.19 -9.42
N PHE A 197 -13.20 1.73 -8.23
CA PHE A 197 -13.35 2.58 -7.05
C PHE A 197 -12.91 1.81 -5.81
N ASN A 198 -12.48 2.56 -4.80
CA ASN A 198 -12.10 2.02 -3.50
C ASN A 198 -13.03 2.62 -2.44
N LEU A 199 -13.77 1.77 -1.75
CA LEU A 199 -14.61 2.17 -0.62
C LEU A 199 -13.78 2.08 0.65
N ILE A 200 -13.25 3.22 1.09
CA ILE A 200 -12.44 3.33 2.30
C ILE A 200 -13.39 3.59 3.47
N SER A 201 -13.24 2.82 4.56
CA SER A 201 -14.01 3.05 5.78
C SER A 201 -13.64 4.39 6.41
N LEU A 202 -14.57 5.01 7.15
CA LEU A 202 -14.29 6.25 7.89
C LEU A 202 -13.08 6.10 8.82
N GLN A 203 -12.93 4.94 9.45
CA GLN A 203 -11.78 4.60 10.30
C GLN A 203 -10.45 4.62 9.53
N GLN A 204 -10.44 4.13 8.30
CA GLN A 204 -9.24 4.15 7.47
C GLN A 204 -8.89 5.58 7.01
N VAL A 205 -9.89 6.40 6.70
CA VAL A 205 -9.69 7.83 6.39
C VAL A 205 -9.10 8.57 7.58
N GLU A 206 -9.62 8.32 8.80
CA GLU A 206 -9.05 8.87 10.03
C GLU A 206 -7.63 8.39 10.29
N LYS A 207 -7.35 7.10 10.11
CA LYS A 207 -6.00 6.52 10.24
C LYS A 207 -5.01 7.20 9.30
N GLU A 208 -5.35 7.36 8.03
CA GLU A 208 -4.50 8.03 7.04
C GLU A 208 -4.27 9.52 7.37
N ARG A 209 -5.32 10.21 7.82
CA ARG A 209 -5.23 11.59 8.31
C ARG A 209 -4.28 11.68 9.52
N ASN A 210 -4.44 10.80 10.50
CA ASN A 210 -3.61 10.78 11.69
C ASN A 210 -2.14 10.51 11.35
N ILE A 211 -1.86 9.56 10.45
CA ILE A 211 -0.50 9.30 9.96
C ILE A 211 0.08 10.54 9.27
N SER A 212 -0.71 11.26 8.49
CA SER A 212 -0.28 12.50 7.82
C SER A 212 0.08 13.59 8.82
N VAL A 213 -0.74 13.77 9.86
CA VAL A 213 -0.46 14.71 10.95
C VAL A 213 0.84 14.34 11.67
N PHE A 214 1.00 13.09 12.08
CA PHE A 214 2.22 12.63 12.75
C PHE A 214 3.47 12.80 11.90
N LYS A 215 3.42 12.50 10.60
CA LYS A 215 4.54 12.74 9.67
C LYS A 215 4.93 14.21 9.60
N ARG A 216 3.94 15.12 9.53
CA ARG A 216 4.19 16.56 9.50
C ARG A 216 4.85 17.02 10.78
N LEU A 217 4.30 16.65 11.94
CA LEU A 217 4.83 17.02 13.26
C LEU A 217 6.27 16.53 13.45
N LEU A 218 6.57 15.33 12.95
CA LEU A 218 7.91 14.78 12.99
C LEU A 218 8.88 15.56 12.10
N ASN A 219 8.46 15.96 10.90
CA ASN A 219 9.28 16.77 9.99
C ASN A 219 9.62 18.14 10.59
N GLU A 220 8.69 18.76 11.33
CA GLU A 220 8.96 20.00 12.05
C GLU A 220 10.05 19.82 13.14
N GLN A 221 10.04 18.67 13.82
CA GLN A 221 11.09 18.33 14.80
C GLN A 221 12.44 18.08 14.12
N VAL A 222 12.45 17.36 13.00
CA VAL A 222 13.67 17.11 12.20
C VAL A 222 14.29 18.41 11.68
N ALA A 223 13.48 19.42 11.40
CA ALA A 223 13.97 20.74 11.00
C ALA A 223 14.89 21.40 12.05
N LEU A 224 14.81 20.96 13.33
CA LEU A 224 15.72 21.40 14.39
C LEU A 224 17.19 21.14 14.03
N LEU A 225 17.48 20.06 13.30
CA LEU A 225 18.86 19.76 12.87
C LEU A 225 19.50 20.84 12.00
N ASN A 226 18.68 21.66 11.31
CA ASN A 226 19.20 22.78 10.52
C ASN A 226 19.78 23.88 11.40
N TYR A 227 19.27 24.04 12.64
CA TYR A 227 19.79 25.00 13.62
C TYR A 227 21.00 24.44 14.39
N LEU A 228 21.24 23.13 14.28
CA LEU A 228 22.34 22.44 14.94
C LEU A 228 23.47 22.06 13.94
N GLU A 229 23.44 22.59 12.74
CA GLU A 229 24.39 22.19 11.70
C GLU A 229 25.84 22.48 12.10
N ASP A 230 26.08 23.64 12.71
CA ASP A 230 27.39 24.09 13.19
C ASP A 230 27.75 23.56 14.60
N GLN A 231 26.86 22.81 15.25
CA GLN A 231 27.12 22.27 16.58
C GLN A 231 27.81 20.91 16.50
N ASN A 232 29.07 20.86 16.95
CA ASN A 232 29.82 19.62 16.96
C ASN A 232 29.45 18.72 18.15
N ASN A 233 28.92 19.29 19.22
CA ASN A 233 28.51 18.55 20.42
C ASN A 233 27.13 19.01 20.87
N ALA A 234 26.14 18.15 20.85
CA ALA A 234 24.78 18.46 21.28
C ALA A 234 24.15 17.32 22.07
N ILE A 235 23.51 17.70 23.17
CA ILE A 235 22.73 16.79 24.02
C ILE A 235 21.25 17.16 23.91
N ILE A 236 20.44 16.22 23.45
CA ILE A 236 19.03 16.41 23.18
C ILE A 236 18.19 15.61 24.16
N ASN A 237 17.55 16.32 25.09
CA ASN A 237 16.56 15.73 26.00
C ASN A 237 15.18 15.75 25.33
N GLY A 238 14.37 14.72 25.57
CA GLY A 238 12.99 14.70 25.09
C GLY A 238 12.18 13.62 25.77
N LEU A 239 10.92 13.92 26.03
CA LEU A 239 9.98 12.94 26.58
C LEU A 239 9.73 11.80 25.58
N ALA A 240 9.14 10.69 26.06
CA ALA A 240 8.63 9.64 25.19
C ALA A 240 7.70 10.25 24.13
N GLY A 241 7.84 9.80 22.87
CA GLY A 241 7.02 10.27 21.73
C GLY A 241 7.44 11.60 21.13
N THR A 242 8.56 12.23 21.55
CA THR A 242 9.06 13.48 20.95
C THR A 242 9.92 13.30 19.70
N GLY A 243 10.12 12.06 19.21
CA GLY A 243 10.84 11.78 17.98
C GLY A 243 12.37 11.72 18.09
N LYS A 244 12.94 11.57 19.30
CA LYS A 244 14.39 11.49 19.55
C LYS A 244 15.13 10.57 18.56
N THR A 245 14.73 9.30 18.50
CA THR A 245 15.35 8.29 17.64
C THR A 245 15.30 8.66 16.15
N VAL A 246 14.19 9.27 15.69
CA VAL A 246 14.06 9.68 14.29
C VAL A 246 14.99 10.86 13.96
N ILE A 247 15.11 11.81 14.88
CA ILE A 247 16.06 12.94 14.73
C ILE A 247 17.50 12.42 14.76
N ALA A 248 17.81 11.43 15.64
CA ALA A 248 19.10 10.77 15.70
C ALA A 248 19.48 10.09 14.39
N VAL A 249 18.55 9.30 13.83
CA VAL A 249 18.73 8.63 12.53
C VAL A 249 18.90 9.63 11.39
N GLU A 250 18.11 10.69 11.37
CA GLU A 250 18.24 11.71 10.33
C GLU A 250 19.57 12.46 10.41
N LYS A 251 20.09 12.73 11.62
CA LYS A 251 21.43 13.29 11.79
C LYS A 251 22.50 12.33 11.24
N ALA A 252 22.39 11.02 11.51
CA ALA A 252 23.29 10.01 10.96
C ALA A 252 23.26 10.01 9.42
N ARG A 253 22.06 10.05 8.82
CA ARG A 253 21.87 10.05 7.37
C ARG A 253 22.47 11.29 6.69
N ARG A 254 22.36 12.47 7.31
CA ARG A 254 22.96 13.70 6.77
C ARG A 254 24.47 13.57 6.65
N HIS A 255 25.15 12.96 7.63
CA HIS A 255 26.58 12.66 7.56
C HIS A 255 26.89 11.57 6.52
N ALA A 256 26.09 10.50 6.49
CA ALA A 256 26.29 9.40 5.54
C ALA A 256 26.18 9.84 4.07
N ILE A 257 25.25 10.73 3.75
CA ILE A 257 25.10 11.33 2.40
C ILE A 257 26.36 12.11 1.98
N GLN A 258 27.10 12.66 2.96
CA GLN A 258 28.39 13.34 2.71
C GLN A 258 29.57 12.34 2.69
N ASN A 259 29.31 11.03 2.64
CA ASN A 259 30.30 9.95 2.70
C ASN A 259 31.14 9.93 4.00
N GLN A 260 30.59 10.47 5.09
CA GLN A 260 31.23 10.48 6.41
C GLN A 260 30.78 9.24 7.20
N LYS A 261 31.72 8.62 7.92
CA LYS A 261 31.43 7.41 8.71
C LYS A 261 30.85 7.75 10.07
N VAL A 262 29.72 7.15 10.37
CA VAL A 262 28.96 7.38 11.60
C VAL A 262 28.92 6.09 12.45
N LEU A 263 29.20 6.21 13.74
CA LEU A 263 28.87 5.22 14.75
C LEU A 263 27.54 5.60 15.40
N PHE A 264 26.54 4.74 15.28
CA PHE A 264 25.25 4.89 15.95
C PHE A 264 25.15 3.87 17.08
N LEU A 265 25.13 4.35 18.32
CA LEU A 265 25.01 3.52 19.51
C LEU A 265 23.57 3.47 20.00
N CYS A 266 23.05 2.26 20.17
CA CYS A 266 21.79 1.95 20.80
C CYS A 266 22.03 1.19 22.09
N TYR A 267 21.27 1.45 23.13
CA TYR A 267 21.31 0.62 24.32
C TYR A 267 20.68 -0.76 24.06
N ASN A 268 19.53 -0.78 23.41
CA ASN A 268 18.74 -1.98 23.16
C ASN A 268 19.13 -2.67 21.84
N SER A 269 19.40 -3.99 21.90
CA SER A 269 19.76 -4.81 20.75
C SER A 269 18.61 -4.88 19.71
N TYR A 270 17.36 -4.99 20.15
CA TYR A 270 16.21 -5.01 19.22
C TYR A 270 16.08 -3.72 18.44
N LEU A 271 16.23 -2.57 19.11
CA LEU A 271 16.23 -1.27 18.45
C LEU A 271 17.37 -1.16 17.44
N LYS A 272 18.57 -1.58 17.82
CA LYS A 272 19.76 -1.61 16.93
C LYS A 272 19.50 -2.45 15.68
N ASP A 273 18.93 -3.66 15.83
CA ASP A 273 18.68 -4.56 14.70
C ASP A 273 17.59 -4.01 13.79
N HIS A 274 16.52 -3.45 14.36
CA HIS A 274 15.48 -2.76 13.61
C HIS A 274 16.01 -1.55 12.82
N LEU A 275 16.80 -0.68 13.45
CA LEU A 275 17.38 0.48 12.78
C LEU A 275 18.34 0.08 11.66
N ARG A 276 19.12 -0.98 11.87
CA ARG A 276 20.03 -1.53 10.87
C ARG A 276 19.28 -2.10 9.66
N GLU A 277 18.11 -2.71 9.87
CA GLU A 277 17.27 -3.24 8.80
C GLU A 277 16.59 -2.12 8.01
N VAL A 278 15.95 -1.20 8.72
CA VAL A 278 15.11 -0.14 8.09
C VAL A 278 15.96 0.98 7.48
N TYR A 279 17.07 1.35 8.13
CA TYR A 279 17.92 2.47 7.73
C TYR A 279 19.35 2.02 7.37
N SER A 280 19.44 0.92 6.61
CA SER A 280 20.72 0.39 6.14
C SER A 280 21.47 1.41 5.28
N ASP A 281 22.71 1.75 5.67
CA ASP A 281 23.62 2.60 4.92
C ASP A 281 25.05 2.13 5.16
N PRO A 282 25.92 2.02 4.14
CA PRO A 282 27.30 1.55 4.29
C PRO A 282 28.17 2.47 5.15
N ASN A 283 27.76 3.72 5.35
CA ASN A 283 28.48 4.70 6.16
C ASN A 283 27.95 4.78 7.60
N ILE A 284 26.87 4.07 7.96
CA ILE A 284 26.31 4.06 9.31
C ILE A 284 26.48 2.68 9.93
N ALA A 285 27.22 2.62 11.04
CA ALA A 285 27.44 1.40 11.78
C ALA A 285 26.63 1.40 13.07
N TYR A 286 25.63 0.52 13.17
CA TYR A 286 24.77 0.39 14.34
C TYR A 286 25.33 -0.65 15.31
N TYR A 287 25.60 -0.25 16.57
CA TYR A 287 26.11 -1.12 17.62
C TYR A 287 25.43 -0.85 18.96
N THR A 288 25.45 -1.85 19.83
CA THR A 288 25.40 -1.67 21.29
C THR A 288 26.83 -1.55 21.82
N VAL A 289 27.01 -1.12 23.07
CA VAL A 289 28.38 -1.08 23.67
C VAL A 289 29.00 -2.49 23.70
N ALA A 290 28.20 -3.50 24.04
CA ALA A 290 28.64 -4.90 23.99
C ALA A 290 29.05 -5.33 22.55
N GLY A 291 28.27 -4.96 21.55
CA GLY A 291 28.58 -5.23 20.14
C GLY A 291 29.81 -4.48 19.64
N LEU A 292 30.05 -3.26 20.12
CA LEU A 292 31.24 -2.49 19.83
C LEU A 292 32.51 -3.15 20.49
N SER A 293 32.38 -3.62 21.75
CA SER A 293 33.40 -4.38 22.42
C SER A 293 33.75 -5.65 21.66
N GLN A 294 32.76 -6.42 21.25
CA GLN A 294 32.98 -7.62 20.44
C GLN A 294 33.73 -7.31 19.15
N LYS A 295 33.40 -6.19 18.49
CA LYS A 295 34.03 -5.75 17.23
C LYS A 295 35.51 -5.41 17.42
N PHE A 296 35.86 -4.63 18.44
CA PHE A 296 37.25 -4.12 18.62
C PHE A 296 38.14 -5.04 19.44
N CYS A 297 37.57 -5.79 20.39
CA CYS A 297 38.31 -6.63 21.31
C CYS A 297 38.13 -8.13 21.08
N GLY A 298 37.22 -8.55 20.19
CA GLY A 298 36.91 -9.97 19.93
C GLY A 298 36.06 -10.65 21.01
N LYS A 299 35.78 -9.96 22.11
CA LYS A 299 34.95 -10.42 23.24
C LYS A 299 34.22 -9.25 23.88
N VAL A 300 33.20 -9.54 24.68
CA VAL A 300 32.51 -8.49 25.46
C VAL A 300 33.33 -8.24 26.73
N ASP A 301 34.09 -7.15 26.73
CA ASP A 301 34.96 -6.74 27.83
C ASP A 301 35.06 -5.20 27.77
N TYR A 302 34.35 -4.52 28.66
CA TYR A 302 34.24 -3.07 28.65
C TYR A 302 35.52 -2.36 28.99
N LYS A 303 36.35 -2.95 29.89
CA LYS A 303 37.65 -2.38 30.27
C LYS A 303 38.64 -2.49 29.10
N ALA A 304 38.70 -3.65 28.45
CA ALA A 304 39.50 -3.82 27.23
C ALA A 304 39.04 -2.87 26.11
N LEU A 305 37.73 -2.59 26.01
CA LEU A 305 37.20 -1.61 25.06
C LEU A 305 37.68 -0.19 25.39
N GLN A 306 37.67 0.23 26.67
CA GLN A 306 38.20 1.54 27.08
C GLN A 306 39.66 1.69 26.69
N ASP A 307 40.52 0.70 27.06
CA ASP A 307 41.93 0.73 26.73
C ASP A 307 42.15 0.82 25.20
N LYS A 308 41.35 0.09 24.42
CA LYS A 308 41.45 0.09 22.97
C LYS A 308 40.98 1.43 22.35
N LEU A 309 39.95 2.05 22.90
CA LEU A 309 39.49 3.36 22.46
C LEU A 309 40.49 4.47 22.78
N ILE A 310 41.17 4.39 23.97
CA ILE A 310 42.25 5.29 24.34
C ILE A 310 43.45 5.13 23.39
N GLU A 311 43.86 3.91 23.07
CA GLU A 311 44.88 3.63 22.04
C GLU A 311 44.52 4.32 20.71
N MET A 312 43.27 4.13 20.23
CA MET A 312 42.78 4.75 18.99
C MET A 312 42.74 6.28 19.07
N LEU A 313 42.51 6.85 20.25
CA LEU A 313 42.56 8.31 20.46
C LEU A 313 43.99 8.83 20.29
N LEU A 314 44.96 8.16 20.86
CA LEU A 314 46.40 8.52 20.80
C LEU A 314 46.93 8.38 19.36
N ASP A 315 46.60 7.31 18.70
CA ASP A 315 47.06 7.00 17.33
C ASP A 315 46.27 7.72 16.23
N GLY A 316 45.06 8.19 16.52
CA GLY A 316 44.14 8.78 15.58
C GLY A 316 43.61 7.76 14.56
N THR A 317 43.39 6.51 14.98
CA THR A 317 42.96 5.40 14.13
C THR A 317 41.47 5.04 14.28
N PHE A 318 40.72 5.84 15.04
CA PHE A 318 39.28 5.60 15.22
C PHE A 318 38.52 5.71 13.87
N PRO A 319 37.76 4.67 13.48
CA PRO A 319 37.25 4.57 12.11
C PRO A 319 36.02 5.41 11.84
N TYR A 320 35.42 6.03 12.86
CA TYR A 320 34.20 6.82 12.71
C TYR A 320 34.45 8.30 12.99
N GLN A 321 33.95 9.16 12.13
CA GLN A 321 34.08 10.62 12.27
C GLN A 321 33.00 11.19 13.21
N HIS A 322 31.80 10.59 13.20
CA HIS A 322 30.66 11.06 13.96
C HIS A 322 30.14 9.97 14.89
N VAL A 323 29.72 10.32 16.09
CA VAL A 323 29.09 9.44 17.06
C VAL A 323 27.71 9.97 17.44
N ILE A 324 26.72 9.10 17.34
CA ILE A 324 25.36 9.37 17.75
C ILE A 324 24.93 8.31 18.76
N VAL A 325 24.45 8.75 19.91
CA VAL A 325 24.00 7.88 21.00
C VAL A 325 22.51 8.09 21.21
N ASP A 326 21.74 7.02 21.07
CA ASP A 326 20.30 7.04 21.38
C ASP A 326 20.04 6.30 22.69
N GLU A 327 18.98 6.73 23.42
CA GLU A 327 18.63 6.27 24.78
C GLU A 327 19.81 6.44 25.77
N GLY A 328 20.43 7.61 25.71
CA GLY A 328 21.62 7.94 26.53
C GLY A 328 21.43 7.85 28.05
N GLN A 329 20.20 7.85 28.55
CA GLN A 329 19.91 7.67 29.99
C GLN A 329 20.16 6.23 30.46
N ASP A 330 20.17 5.25 29.57
CA ASP A 330 20.34 3.84 29.93
C ASP A 330 21.82 3.44 30.06
N PHE A 331 22.74 4.30 29.58
CA PHE A 331 24.18 4.15 29.74
C PHE A 331 24.62 4.81 31.07
N GLY A 332 24.57 4.13 32.17
CA GLY A 332 24.93 4.76 33.44
C GLY A 332 24.84 3.85 34.64
N ARG A 333 24.88 2.54 34.42
CA ARG A 333 24.93 1.57 35.50
C ARG A 333 26.24 1.75 36.28
N GLU A 334 26.13 1.90 37.59
CA GLU A 334 27.30 2.08 38.48
C GLU A 334 28.32 0.92 38.42
N GLU A 335 27.87 -0.26 37.99
CA GLU A 335 28.70 -1.48 37.92
C GLU A 335 29.38 -1.71 36.55
N ILE A 336 29.10 -0.85 35.55
CA ILE A 336 29.63 -1.02 34.20
C ILE A 336 30.27 0.28 33.74
N ASP A 337 31.50 0.21 33.25
CA ASP A 337 32.31 1.34 32.74
C ASP A 337 31.75 1.99 31.44
N GLU A 338 30.43 1.93 31.21
CA GLU A 338 29.79 2.47 30.02
C GLU A 338 29.84 4.01 29.95
N VAL A 339 29.75 4.68 31.10
CA VAL A 339 29.88 6.14 31.19
C VAL A 339 31.22 6.61 30.65
N GLU A 340 32.30 5.92 31.03
CA GLU A 340 33.65 6.25 30.60
C GLU A 340 33.84 5.97 29.10
N ILE A 341 33.25 4.89 28.59
CA ILE A 341 33.25 4.60 27.14
C ILE A 341 32.59 5.73 26.36
N ILE A 342 31.44 6.26 26.82
CA ILE A 342 30.73 7.39 26.18
C ILE A 342 31.59 8.67 26.23
N ASN A 343 32.27 8.94 27.34
CA ASN A 343 33.20 10.06 27.47
C ASN A 343 34.35 9.96 26.44
N ILE A 344 35.00 8.79 26.37
CA ILE A 344 36.10 8.58 25.41
C ILE A 344 35.61 8.70 23.97
N LEU A 345 34.42 8.22 23.63
CA LEU A 345 33.83 8.38 22.30
C LEU A 345 33.57 9.85 21.94
N LYS A 346 33.18 10.66 22.93
CA LYS A 346 33.05 12.10 22.75
C LYS A 346 34.41 12.76 22.48
N GLU A 347 35.45 12.44 23.29
CA GLU A 347 36.81 12.93 23.07
C GLU A 347 37.37 12.55 21.69
N LEU A 348 37.14 11.31 21.23
CA LEU A 348 37.56 10.79 19.94
C LEU A 348 36.99 11.61 18.76
N THR A 349 35.80 12.18 18.92
CA THR A 349 35.09 12.84 17.81
C THR A 349 35.18 14.37 17.88
N VAL A 350 34.96 14.97 19.05
CA VAL A 350 34.85 16.45 19.20
C VAL A 350 36.18 17.09 19.60
N GLU A 351 36.94 16.46 20.51
CA GLU A 351 38.12 17.05 21.11
C GLU A 351 39.42 16.66 20.39
N SER A 352 39.35 15.64 19.53
CA SER A 352 40.51 15.22 18.74
C SER A 352 40.89 16.25 17.67
N LYS A 353 42.07 16.82 17.78
CA LYS A 353 42.63 17.75 16.76
C LYS A 353 42.75 17.17 15.35
N LYS A 354 42.62 15.84 15.21
CA LYS A 354 42.74 15.12 13.93
C LYS A 354 41.41 14.85 13.23
N GLN A 355 40.29 14.95 13.95
CA GLN A 355 38.97 14.66 13.40
C GLN A 355 38.00 15.81 13.73
N ASN A 356 37.53 16.52 12.71
CA ASN A 356 36.41 17.47 12.82
C ASN A 356 35.09 16.66 12.83
N GLY A 357 34.82 15.97 13.92
CA GLY A 357 33.66 15.11 14.06
C GLY A 357 32.56 15.75 14.90
N THR A 358 31.46 15.02 15.08
CA THR A 358 30.35 15.44 15.92
C THR A 358 29.96 14.35 16.89
N PHE A 359 29.50 14.77 18.07
CA PHE A 359 28.94 13.91 19.10
C PHE A 359 27.54 14.38 19.45
N TYR A 360 26.53 13.54 19.22
CA TYR A 360 25.14 13.81 19.53
C TYR A 360 24.59 12.73 20.44
N LEU A 361 23.97 13.13 21.54
CA LEU A 361 23.36 12.22 22.50
C LEU A 361 21.90 12.59 22.72
N PHE A 362 21.04 11.61 22.57
CA PHE A 362 19.60 11.69 22.78
C PHE A 362 19.22 10.92 24.03
N TYR A 363 18.45 11.54 24.95
CA TYR A 363 18.06 10.91 26.21
C TYR A 363 16.69 11.39 26.69
N ASP A 364 16.10 10.65 27.61
CA ASP A 364 14.88 11.02 28.33
C ASP A 364 15.17 11.06 29.84
N LYS A 365 15.22 12.27 30.40
CA LYS A 365 15.49 12.43 31.84
C LYS A 365 14.43 11.79 32.74
N ASN A 366 13.22 11.55 32.26
CA ASN A 366 12.14 10.93 33.02
C ASN A 366 12.13 9.41 32.94
N GLN A 367 12.96 8.83 32.09
CA GLN A 367 13.15 7.38 31.93
C GLN A 367 14.48 6.89 32.50
N MET A 368 15.11 7.64 33.40
CA MET A 368 16.35 7.25 34.09
C MET A 368 16.06 6.14 35.11
N VAL A 369 15.79 4.93 34.63
CA VAL A 369 15.47 3.76 35.45
C VAL A 369 16.75 3.09 35.99
N GLN A 370 17.86 3.26 35.28
CA GLN A 370 19.13 2.56 35.54
C GLN A 370 20.07 3.35 36.46
N SER A 371 19.92 4.67 36.59
CA SER A 371 20.74 5.52 37.44
C SER A 371 19.96 6.70 37.98
N THR A 372 20.19 7.04 39.23
CA THR A 372 19.62 8.25 39.89
C THR A 372 20.49 9.49 39.64
N VAL A 373 21.69 9.33 39.12
CA VAL A 373 22.66 10.41 38.89
C VAL A 373 22.80 10.68 37.41
N THR A 374 22.58 11.94 37.01
CA THR A 374 22.81 12.35 35.62
C THR A 374 24.32 12.28 35.32
N PRO A 375 24.75 11.55 34.28
CA PRO A 375 26.16 11.47 33.89
C PRO A 375 26.77 12.84 33.54
N ASP A 376 28.08 12.97 33.76
CA ASP A 376 28.77 14.25 33.57
C ASP A 376 28.82 14.70 32.10
N TYR A 377 28.84 13.80 31.15
CA TYR A 377 28.72 14.13 29.72
C TYR A 377 27.40 14.83 29.38
N ILE A 378 26.32 14.59 30.17
CA ILE A 378 25.05 15.32 30.06
C ILE A 378 25.11 16.66 30.80
N LYS A 379 25.69 16.67 32.02
CA LYS A 379 25.76 17.91 32.84
C LYS A 379 26.60 18.99 32.18
N ASN A 380 27.73 18.64 31.61
CA ASN A 380 28.76 19.51 31.10
C ASN A 380 28.69 19.79 29.60
N ALA A 381 27.57 19.42 28.93
CA ALA A 381 27.40 19.65 27.49
C ALA A 381 27.22 21.14 27.20
N GLU A 382 27.90 21.62 26.16
CA GLU A 382 27.84 23.01 25.70
C GLU A 382 26.49 23.37 25.06
N CYS A 383 25.95 22.48 24.25
CA CYS A 383 24.63 22.63 23.63
C CYS A 383 23.63 21.63 24.22
N LYS A 384 22.65 22.16 24.93
CA LYS A 384 21.54 21.36 25.51
C LYS A 384 20.22 21.82 24.94
N LEU A 385 19.51 20.90 24.31
CA LEU A 385 18.18 21.15 23.81
C LEU A 385 17.16 20.25 24.48
N THR A 386 15.93 20.72 24.56
CA THR A 386 14.82 19.92 25.07
C THR A 386 13.67 19.94 24.08
N LEU A 387 13.28 18.73 23.65
CA LEU A 387 12.09 18.51 22.84
C LEU A 387 10.88 18.45 23.77
N TYR A 388 10.01 19.43 23.67
CA TYR A 388 8.84 19.53 24.55
C TYR A 388 7.55 19.00 23.93
N ARG A 389 7.50 18.89 22.59
CA ARG A 389 6.27 18.55 21.88
C ARG A 389 6.24 17.08 21.55
N ASN A 390 5.14 16.43 21.91
CA ASN A 390 4.87 15.07 21.52
C ASN A 390 4.37 15.04 20.08
N CYS A 391 5.02 14.25 19.21
CA CYS A 391 4.69 14.11 17.79
C CYS A 391 4.33 12.67 17.40
N ARG A 392 4.19 11.76 18.36
CA ARG A 392 3.95 10.34 18.13
C ARG A 392 2.65 9.84 18.74
N ASN A 393 2.35 10.26 19.96
CA ASN A 393 1.19 9.80 20.70
C ASN A 393 -0.01 10.73 20.48
N THR A 394 -1.20 10.18 20.59
CA THR A 394 -2.42 10.97 20.69
C THR A 394 -2.43 11.79 21.99
N GLU A 395 -3.23 12.83 22.01
CA GLU A 395 -3.36 13.71 23.19
C GLU A 395 -3.69 12.92 24.46
N ASN A 396 -4.69 12.05 24.39
CA ASN A 396 -5.14 11.26 25.52
C ASN A 396 -4.07 10.29 26.05
N ILE A 397 -3.29 9.66 25.18
CA ILE A 397 -2.15 8.81 25.58
C ILE A 397 -1.06 9.66 26.24
N ALA A 398 -0.71 10.78 25.64
CA ALA A 398 0.34 11.66 26.17
C ALA A 398 -0.04 12.22 27.56
N LEU A 399 -1.28 12.67 27.75
CA LEU A 399 -1.78 13.17 29.03
C LEU A 399 -1.83 12.07 30.10
N THR A 400 -2.29 10.87 29.73
CA THR A 400 -2.39 9.74 30.65
C THR A 400 -1.01 9.28 31.12
N SER A 401 -0.04 9.17 30.21
CA SER A 401 1.33 8.75 30.57
C SER A 401 2.01 9.67 31.58
N LEU A 402 1.74 10.97 31.52
CA LEU A 402 2.32 11.94 32.45
C LEU A 402 1.68 11.92 33.85
N ARG A 403 0.43 11.48 33.97
CA ARG A 403 -0.22 11.35 35.29
C ARG A 403 0.51 10.39 36.22
N PHE A 404 1.08 9.32 35.66
CA PHE A 404 1.84 8.31 36.43
C PHE A 404 3.21 8.85 36.93
N LEU A 405 3.76 9.87 36.27
CA LEU A 405 5.04 10.44 36.63
C LEU A 405 4.91 11.55 37.76
N GLY A 406 3.71 11.79 38.24
CA GLY A 406 3.46 12.83 39.24
C GLY A 406 3.83 14.25 38.77
N SER A 407 3.96 14.44 37.48
CA SER A 407 4.33 15.71 36.88
C SER A 407 3.08 16.61 36.77
N GLU A 408 3.08 17.76 37.41
CA GLU A 408 2.05 18.80 37.23
C GLU A 408 2.14 19.48 35.85
N LYS A 409 3.18 19.20 35.09
CA LYS A 409 3.40 19.79 33.75
C LYS A 409 2.68 18.98 32.68
N SER A 410 1.62 19.55 32.13
CA SER A 410 0.99 19.01 30.93
C SER A 410 1.99 18.94 29.78
N PRO A 411 1.95 17.88 28.95
CA PRO A 411 2.76 17.82 27.75
C PRO A 411 2.41 18.99 26.84
N LYS A 412 3.40 19.56 26.19
CA LYS A 412 3.16 20.50 25.12
C LYS A 412 2.76 19.72 23.89
N LEU A 413 1.51 19.84 23.51
CA LEU A 413 0.97 19.24 22.29
C LEU A 413 0.97 20.27 21.17
N TYR A 414 0.91 19.78 19.95
CA TYR A 414 0.62 20.65 18.82
C TYR A 414 -0.86 21.04 18.85
N PRO A 415 -1.24 22.25 18.38
CA PRO A 415 -2.64 22.71 18.37
C PRO A 415 -3.59 21.78 17.60
N ASP A 416 -3.06 21.03 16.66
CA ASP A 416 -3.76 20.06 15.81
C ASP A 416 -3.34 18.61 16.10
N ALA A 417 -2.88 18.33 17.31
CA ALA A 417 -2.58 16.98 17.74
C ALA A 417 -3.86 16.11 17.67
N VAL A 418 -3.65 14.84 17.31
CA VAL A 418 -4.74 13.87 17.29
C VAL A 418 -5.19 13.59 18.71
N VAL A 419 -6.48 13.78 19.01
CA VAL A 419 -7.03 13.55 20.36
C VAL A 419 -6.95 12.06 20.72
N GLY A 420 -7.40 11.17 19.84
CA GLY A 420 -7.42 9.71 20.04
C GLY A 420 -8.43 9.26 21.09
N GLU A 421 -8.50 7.96 21.30
CA GLU A 421 -9.31 7.35 22.34
C GLU A 421 -8.64 7.48 23.72
N HIS A 422 -9.44 7.46 24.78
CA HIS A 422 -8.92 7.44 26.15
C HIS A 422 -8.36 6.05 26.47
N PRO A 423 -7.12 5.96 27.03
CA PRO A 423 -6.61 4.69 27.52
C PRO A 423 -7.52 4.10 28.61
N GLU A 424 -7.87 2.86 28.48
CA GLU A 424 -8.67 2.11 29.45
C GLU A 424 -7.75 1.39 30.44
N ILE A 425 -8.15 1.34 31.72
CA ILE A 425 -7.40 0.66 32.78
C ILE A 425 -8.30 -0.43 33.36
N GLY A 426 -7.95 -1.67 33.10
CA GLY A 426 -8.59 -2.85 33.70
C GLY A 426 -7.85 -3.29 34.96
N ILE A 427 -8.59 -3.61 36.03
CA ILE A 427 -8.04 -4.17 37.27
C ILE A 427 -8.51 -5.60 37.37
N CYS A 428 -7.58 -6.57 37.34
CA CYS A 428 -7.85 -8.00 37.39
C CYS A 428 -7.37 -8.62 38.71
N LYS A 429 -8.12 -9.59 39.24
CA LYS A 429 -7.82 -10.26 40.50
C LYS A 429 -6.95 -11.50 40.36
N GLY A 430 -6.58 -11.89 39.15
CA GLY A 430 -5.77 -13.07 38.92
C GLY A 430 -5.46 -13.32 37.43
N LYS A 431 -4.67 -14.36 37.15
CA LYS A 431 -4.18 -14.69 35.79
C LYS A 431 -5.33 -14.99 34.83
N ASP A 432 -6.32 -15.76 35.26
CA ASP A 432 -7.45 -16.18 34.39
C ASP A 432 -8.32 -15.01 33.98
N GLU A 433 -8.62 -14.09 34.92
CA GLU A 433 -9.38 -12.88 34.64
C GLU A 433 -8.59 -11.92 33.72
N THR A 434 -7.28 -11.83 33.90
CA THR A 434 -6.40 -11.07 33.01
C THR A 434 -6.42 -11.60 31.58
N ILE A 435 -6.31 -12.91 31.41
CA ILE A 435 -6.34 -13.55 30.07
C ILE A 435 -7.72 -13.36 29.42
N MET A 436 -8.80 -13.51 30.19
CA MET A 436 -10.16 -13.32 29.67
C MET A 436 -10.40 -11.88 29.20
N LEU A 437 -10.00 -10.90 30.01
CA LEU A 437 -10.12 -9.49 29.64
C LEU A 437 -9.25 -9.14 28.43
N LEU A 438 -8.02 -9.65 28.41
CA LEU A 438 -7.08 -9.41 27.31
C LEU A 438 -7.62 -9.96 25.97
N ASN A 439 -8.16 -11.18 25.98
CA ASN A 439 -8.74 -11.76 24.78
C ASN A 439 -9.96 -10.95 24.30
N ALA A 440 -10.82 -10.51 25.21
CA ALA A 440 -11.98 -9.69 24.86
C ALA A 440 -11.56 -8.34 24.24
N GLU A 441 -10.50 -7.72 24.74
CA GLU A 441 -9.98 -6.48 24.15
C GLU A 441 -9.29 -6.72 22.79
N ILE A 442 -8.56 -7.84 22.62
CA ILE A 442 -7.99 -8.21 21.32
C ILE A 442 -9.09 -8.41 20.29
N ASP A 443 -10.15 -9.19 20.63
CA ASP A 443 -11.28 -9.44 19.75
C ASP A 443 -11.98 -8.14 19.36
N LYS A 444 -12.19 -7.22 20.30
CA LYS A 444 -12.77 -5.88 20.06
C LYS A 444 -11.98 -5.11 19.00
N TYR A 445 -10.64 -5.09 19.08
CA TYR A 445 -9.82 -4.39 18.11
C TYR A 445 -9.73 -5.10 16.76
N VAL A 446 -9.71 -6.43 16.75
CA VAL A 446 -9.75 -7.23 15.50
C VAL A 446 -11.09 -7.02 14.79
N ASP A 447 -12.21 -7.06 15.51
CA ASP A 447 -13.54 -6.78 14.96
C ASP A 447 -13.68 -5.34 14.44
N ALA A 448 -12.97 -4.40 15.07
CA ALA A 448 -12.85 -3.01 14.59
C ALA A 448 -11.93 -2.84 13.37
N GLY A 449 -11.32 -3.92 12.86
CA GLY A 449 -10.48 -3.91 11.65
C GLY A 449 -9.00 -3.58 11.87
N TYR A 450 -8.50 -3.70 13.11
CA TYR A 450 -7.05 -3.59 13.37
C TYR A 450 -6.37 -4.92 13.07
N ASN A 451 -5.36 -4.91 12.21
CA ASN A 451 -4.62 -6.10 11.81
C ASN A 451 -3.40 -6.39 12.72
N ASP A 452 -2.93 -5.38 13.46
CA ASP A 452 -1.76 -5.46 14.34
C ASP A 452 -2.15 -5.09 15.77
N VAL A 453 -2.16 -6.08 16.66
CA VAL A 453 -2.38 -5.89 18.10
C VAL A 453 -1.16 -6.41 18.84
N THR A 454 -0.50 -5.52 19.62
CA THR A 454 0.70 -5.88 20.38
C THR A 454 0.41 -5.88 21.87
N VAL A 455 0.70 -6.99 22.53
CA VAL A 455 0.60 -7.14 23.98
C VAL A 455 1.97 -6.96 24.61
N LEU A 456 2.09 -6.03 25.54
CA LEU A 456 3.32 -5.79 26.32
C LEU A 456 3.17 -6.34 27.74
N THR A 457 4.19 -7.01 28.22
CA THR A 457 4.27 -7.52 29.60
C THR A 457 5.51 -7.02 30.28
N CYS A 458 5.40 -6.75 31.59
CA CYS A 458 6.59 -6.44 32.44
C CYS A 458 7.30 -7.68 32.97
N LYS A 459 6.82 -8.90 32.65
CA LYS A 459 7.43 -10.15 33.08
C LYS A 459 8.20 -10.74 31.92
N THR A 460 9.45 -11.18 32.18
CA THR A 460 10.32 -11.88 31.23
C THR A 460 10.13 -13.38 31.26
N GLU A 461 9.48 -13.91 32.33
CA GLU A 461 9.11 -15.32 32.50
C GLU A 461 7.64 -15.39 32.96
N GLU A 462 6.93 -16.45 32.61
CA GLU A 462 5.51 -16.63 32.95
C GLU A 462 5.24 -16.74 34.45
#